data_5fd5e6206338deec1523956493f3d604
#
_entry.id   5fd5e6206338deec1523956493f3d604
#
_cell.length_a   1.000
_cell.length_b   1.000
_cell.length_c   1.000
_cell.angle_alpha   90.00
_cell.angle_beta   90.00
_cell.angle_gamma   90.00
#
_symmetry.space_group_name_H-M   'P 1'
#
loop_
_entity.id
_entity.type
_entity.pdbx_description
1 polymer ?
#
loop_
_entity_poly.entity_id
_entity_poly.type
_entity_poly.pdbx_seq_one_letter_code
_entity_poly.pdbx_strand_id
1 'polypeptide(L)'
;MAKQNTKRDFLVALMNNKSDFRIAKEQNWYRIPCSTKMMPKSVANKTLKYIAFYHTKIFNKDAYSVRWFGEVKNISVVKRKMLFPEITNDPKAENEYYKIEFNSLIELPAPIISNRPRRLLFISTTFGHFQNAKNINDLFYGSPIEEEFWKAIKFENIEAERQYLINTDEKLFYLDFAIFCKERNINIECDGDRFHLSEINVKRDKNRNNILSSLGWSILRFTTEDIRKNIHKTLGYVKETINRYGGIEIISDKTYRYFKEDNNQINLFDY
;
A
#
# COMPACT_ATOMS: atom_id res chain seq x y z
N MET A 1 -12.67 -25.08 9.03
CA MET A 1 -11.88 -23.89 8.66
C MET A 1 -12.63 -22.65 9.12
N ALA A 2 -12.08 -21.88 10.06
CA ALA A 2 -12.70 -20.65 10.54
C ALA A 2 -12.81 -19.67 9.37
N LYS A 3 -13.98 -19.08 9.13
CA LYS A 3 -14.16 -17.98 8.15
C LYS A 3 -13.18 -16.88 8.50
N GLN A 4 -12.16 -16.66 7.67
CA GLN A 4 -11.27 -15.52 7.80
C GLN A 4 -12.13 -14.25 7.83
N ASN A 5 -11.99 -13.46 8.89
CA ASN A 5 -12.71 -12.21 9.02
C ASN A 5 -12.17 -11.23 7.96
N THR A 6 -12.89 -11.10 6.85
CA THR A 6 -12.51 -10.24 5.71
C THR A 6 -12.80 -8.76 5.95
N LYS A 7 -13.34 -8.42 7.12
CA LYS A 7 -13.69 -7.04 7.46
C LYS A 7 -12.42 -6.23 7.71
N ARG A 8 -12.19 -5.21 6.87
CA ARG A 8 -11.06 -4.27 7.02
C ARG A 8 -11.33 -3.27 8.15
N ASP A 9 -11.24 -3.74 9.38
CA ASP A 9 -11.47 -2.97 10.61
C ASP A 9 -10.17 -2.56 11.34
N PHE A 10 -9.03 -2.71 10.66
CA PHE A 10 -7.71 -2.27 11.09
C PHE A 10 -7.19 -1.20 10.13
N LEU A 11 -6.71 -0.08 10.67
CA LEU A 11 -6.15 1.03 9.90
C LEU A 11 -4.69 1.28 10.28
N VAL A 12 -3.79 1.29 9.28
CA VAL A 12 -2.47 1.89 9.45
C VAL A 12 -2.53 3.30 8.88
N ALA A 13 -2.34 4.30 9.74
CA ALA A 13 -2.39 5.71 9.40
C ALA A 13 -0.99 6.32 9.32
N LEU A 14 -0.80 7.29 8.42
CA LEU A 14 0.44 8.04 8.31
C LEU A 14 0.68 8.88 9.56
N MET A 15 1.86 8.75 10.16
CA MET A 15 2.34 9.61 11.25
C MET A 15 3.53 10.44 10.76
N ASN A 16 3.29 11.69 10.42
CA ASN A 16 4.28 12.62 9.87
C ASN A 16 4.60 13.81 10.78
N ASN A 17 4.17 13.75 12.04
CA ASN A 17 4.35 14.83 13.00
C ASN A 17 4.63 14.24 14.40
N LYS A 18 5.73 14.65 15.02
CA LYS A 18 6.12 14.18 16.36
C LYS A 18 5.16 14.64 17.44
N SER A 19 4.57 15.84 17.30
CA SER A 19 3.57 16.33 18.25
C SER A 19 2.28 15.50 18.19
N ASP A 20 1.83 15.12 16.99
CA ASP A 20 0.67 14.25 16.86
C ASP A 20 0.94 12.84 17.41
N PHE A 21 2.16 12.33 17.25
CA PHE A 21 2.55 11.06 17.87
C PHE A 21 2.60 11.14 19.38
N ARG A 22 3.09 12.27 19.94
CA ARG A 22 3.05 12.51 21.39
C ARG A 22 1.62 12.51 21.92
N ILE A 23 0.69 13.21 21.25
CA ILE A 23 -0.73 13.20 21.58
C ILE A 23 -1.29 11.77 21.53
N ALA A 24 -0.99 11.02 20.48
CA ALA A 24 -1.42 9.63 20.36
C ALA A 24 -0.91 8.76 21.53
N LYS A 25 0.33 8.97 21.97
CA LYS A 25 0.98 8.19 23.03
C LYS A 25 0.53 8.58 24.44
N GLU A 26 0.37 9.88 24.70
CA GLU A 26 0.08 10.43 26.03
C GLU A 26 -1.42 10.61 26.28
N GLN A 27 -2.19 10.94 25.23
CA GLN A 27 -3.60 11.27 25.35
C GLN A 27 -4.51 10.22 24.67
N ASN A 28 -3.95 9.20 24.01
CA ASN A 28 -4.67 8.07 23.43
C ASN A 28 -5.71 8.46 22.37
N TRP A 29 -5.40 9.45 21.52
CA TRP A 29 -6.24 9.80 20.39
C TRP A 29 -5.43 10.25 19.16
N TYR A 30 -6.05 10.11 17.99
CA TYR A 30 -5.55 10.56 16.70
C TYR A 30 -6.66 11.24 15.92
N ARG A 31 -6.31 12.12 14.98
CA ARG A 31 -7.29 12.84 14.17
C ARG A 31 -7.06 12.68 12.67
N ILE A 32 -8.18 12.65 11.94
CA ILE A 32 -8.18 12.68 10.47
C ILE A 32 -9.14 13.79 10.02
N PRO A 33 -8.71 14.75 9.17
CA PRO A 33 -9.61 15.77 8.64
C PRO A 33 -10.81 15.15 7.92
N CYS A 34 -12.03 15.60 8.16
CA CYS A 34 -13.22 15.11 7.45
C CYS A 34 -13.16 15.38 5.94
N SER A 35 -12.40 16.40 5.53
CA SER A 35 -12.14 16.75 4.12
C SER A 35 -11.17 15.80 3.39
N THR A 36 -10.67 14.77 4.05
CA THR A 36 -9.72 13.81 3.45
C THR A 36 -10.38 13.06 2.29
N LYS A 37 -9.87 13.25 1.06
CA LYS A 37 -10.47 12.70 -0.18
C LYS A 37 -10.56 11.17 -0.20
N MET A 38 -9.64 10.47 0.46
CA MET A 38 -9.56 9.00 0.51
C MET A 38 -9.84 8.48 1.92
N MET A 39 -10.92 8.97 2.53
CA MET A 39 -11.32 8.56 3.87
C MET A 39 -11.57 7.04 3.94
N PRO A 40 -10.90 6.31 4.85
CA PRO A 40 -11.18 4.89 5.05
C PRO A 40 -12.63 4.66 5.47
N LYS A 41 -13.31 3.73 4.80
CA LYS A 41 -14.72 3.40 5.08
C LYS A 41 -14.95 3.01 6.55
N SER A 42 -13.99 2.33 7.17
CA SER A 42 -14.07 1.95 8.59
C SER A 42 -14.07 3.16 9.54
N VAL A 43 -13.40 4.25 9.17
CA VAL A 43 -13.43 5.53 9.93
C VAL A 43 -14.75 6.24 9.69
N ALA A 44 -15.14 6.45 8.43
CA ALA A 44 -16.38 7.14 8.07
C ALA A 44 -17.63 6.47 8.69
N ASN A 45 -17.67 5.14 8.69
CA ASN A 45 -18.75 4.34 9.25
C ASN A 45 -18.59 4.05 10.76
N LYS A 46 -17.51 4.55 11.39
CA LYS A 46 -17.19 4.34 12.81
C LYS A 46 -17.12 2.84 13.19
N THR A 47 -16.58 2.00 12.28
CA THR A 47 -16.48 0.54 12.48
C THR A 47 -15.04 0.08 12.65
N LEU A 48 -14.08 1.03 12.75
CA LEU A 48 -12.68 0.75 12.98
C LEU A 48 -12.48 0.18 14.40
N LYS A 49 -11.72 -0.91 14.49
CA LYS A 49 -11.41 -1.56 15.76
C LYS A 49 -9.98 -1.35 16.22
N TYR A 50 -9.06 -1.18 15.28
CA TYR A 50 -7.64 -1.02 15.58
C TYR A 50 -7.01 0.06 14.72
N ILE A 51 -6.06 0.79 15.28
CA ILE A 51 -5.25 1.79 14.58
C ILE A 51 -3.77 1.55 14.87
N ALA A 52 -2.94 1.70 13.84
CA ALA A 52 -1.49 1.71 13.96
C ALA A 52 -0.91 2.89 13.19
N PHE A 53 0.38 3.19 13.41
CA PHE A 53 1.02 4.38 12.86
C PHE A 53 2.25 4.03 12.05
N TYR A 54 2.24 4.42 10.77
CA TYR A 54 3.41 4.37 9.90
C TYR A 54 4.23 5.64 10.07
N HIS A 55 5.43 5.51 10.58
CA HIS A 55 6.35 6.60 10.87
C HIS A 55 7.08 7.05 9.60
N THR A 56 7.04 8.36 9.33
CA THR A 56 7.81 8.95 8.22
C THR A 56 9.27 9.21 8.61
N LYS A 57 10.06 9.74 7.65
CA LYS A 57 11.49 10.06 7.83
C LYS A 57 11.81 10.86 9.11
N ILE A 58 10.88 11.70 9.60
CA ILE A 58 11.10 12.54 10.78
C ILE A 58 11.32 11.76 12.08
N PHE A 59 10.96 10.46 12.11
CA PHE A 59 11.14 9.59 13.27
C PHE A 59 12.52 8.91 13.34
N ASN A 60 13.45 9.29 12.45
CA ASN A 60 14.85 8.84 12.46
C ASN A 60 14.97 7.30 12.48
N LYS A 61 15.43 6.73 13.62
CA LYS A 61 15.63 5.28 13.79
C LYS A 61 14.36 4.44 13.61
N ASP A 62 13.19 5.03 13.83
CA ASP A 62 11.89 4.38 13.66
C ASP A 62 11.23 4.76 12.33
N ALA A 63 11.97 5.46 11.44
CA ALA A 63 11.45 5.87 10.15
C ALA A 63 11.07 4.67 9.26
N TYR A 64 10.05 4.88 8.43
CA TYR A 64 9.56 3.90 7.46
C TYR A 64 9.12 2.57 8.10
N SER A 65 8.54 2.64 9.29
CA SER A 65 8.09 1.46 10.02
C SER A 65 6.74 1.70 10.71
N VAL A 66 6.07 0.59 11.04
CA VAL A 66 4.93 0.56 11.97
C VAL A 66 5.41 -0.15 13.23
N ARG A 67 5.40 0.57 14.35
CA ARG A 67 5.87 0.06 15.63
C ARG A 67 4.78 0.02 16.70
N TRP A 68 3.78 0.88 16.60
CA TRP A 68 2.76 1.11 17.62
C TRP A 68 1.36 0.92 17.06
N PHE A 69 0.49 0.27 17.84
CA PHE A 69 -0.93 0.15 17.55
C PHE A 69 -1.78 0.26 18.80
N GLY A 70 -3.07 0.55 18.64
CA GLY A 70 -4.03 0.61 19.73
C GLY A 70 -5.40 0.10 19.31
N GLU A 71 -6.17 -0.39 20.28
CA GLU A 71 -7.57 -0.76 20.10
C GLU A 71 -8.45 0.47 20.21
N VAL A 72 -9.31 0.69 19.22
CA VAL A 72 -10.18 1.87 19.12
C VAL A 72 -11.38 1.70 20.07
N LYS A 73 -11.60 2.72 20.87
CA LYS A 73 -12.74 2.83 21.80
C LYS A 73 -13.91 3.59 21.21
N ASN A 74 -13.62 4.70 20.55
CA ASN A 74 -14.65 5.61 20.06
C ASN A 74 -14.17 6.39 18.84
N ILE A 75 -15.10 6.78 17.98
CA ILE A 75 -14.86 7.70 16.87
C ILE A 75 -15.97 8.75 16.89
N SER A 76 -15.58 10.00 17.08
CA SER A 76 -16.47 11.15 17.04
C SER A 76 -16.04 12.17 15.99
N VAL A 77 -16.97 12.99 15.54
CA VAL A 77 -16.65 14.15 14.68
C VAL A 77 -16.66 15.38 15.60
N VAL A 78 -15.55 16.10 15.58
CA VAL A 78 -15.35 17.28 16.43
C VAL A 78 -14.69 18.41 15.64
N LYS A 79 -14.96 19.65 16.04
CA LYS A 79 -14.27 20.81 15.49
C LYS A 79 -12.84 20.91 16.06
N ARG A 80 -11.92 21.43 15.26
CA ARG A 80 -10.51 21.55 15.65
C ARG A 80 -10.31 22.34 16.93
N LYS A 81 -11.08 23.41 17.16
CA LYS A 81 -11.04 24.20 18.40
C LYS A 81 -11.32 23.38 19.67
N MET A 82 -12.06 22.27 19.53
CA MET A 82 -12.29 21.34 20.67
C MET A 82 -11.12 20.40 20.93
N LEU A 83 -10.28 20.16 19.90
CA LEU A 83 -9.07 19.34 20.02
C LEU A 83 -7.89 20.13 20.60
N PHE A 84 -7.86 21.44 20.34
CA PHE A 84 -6.77 22.35 20.69
C PHE A 84 -7.34 23.67 21.23
N PRO A 85 -7.99 23.66 22.40
CA PRO A 85 -8.64 24.84 22.97
C PRO A 85 -7.63 25.94 23.33
N GLU A 86 -6.36 25.59 23.50
CA GLU A 86 -5.27 26.53 23.82
C GLU A 86 -4.84 27.39 22.61
N ILE A 87 -5.21 27.01 21.38
CA ILE A 87 -4.84 27.78 20.17
C ILE A 87 -5.93 28.81 19.87
N THR A 88 -5.70 30.06 20.26
CA THR A 88 -6.72 31.14 20.20
C THR A 88 -7.01 31.64 18.78
N ASN A 89 -6.05 31.71 17.88
CA ASN A 89 -6.20 32.25 16.51
C ASN A 89 -5.95 31.18 15.43
N ASP A 90 -6.58 30.03 15.56
CA ASP A 90 -6.42 28.95 14.58
C ASP A 90 -7.34 29.17 13.38
N PRO A 91 -6.81 29.44 12.15
CA PRO A 91 -7.63 29.60 10.95
C PRO A 91 -8.42 28.35 10.57
N LYS A 92 -8.08 27.21 11.16
CA LYS A 92 -8.75 25.90 10.96
C LYS A 92 -9.66 25.54 12.13
N ALA A 93 -9.95 26.46 13.08
CA ALA A 93 -10.72 26.20 14.28
C ALA A 93 -12.06 25.52 14.04
N GLU A 94 -12.77 25.91 12.95
CA GLU A 94 -14.08 25.39 12.58
C GLU A 94 -14.02 24.11 11.72
N ASN A 95 -12.82 23.70 11.26
CA ASN A 95 -12.69 22.48 10.46
C ASN A 95 -13.03 21.25 11.30
N GLU A 96 -13.75 20.31 10.69
CA GLU A 96 -14.17 19.07 11.32
C GLU A 96 -13.12 17.94 11.13
N TYR A 97 -12.97 17.16 12.18
CA TYR A 97 -12.04 16.02 12.24
C TYR A 97 -12.73 14.80 12.85
N TYR A 98 -12.46 13.64 12.30
CA TYR A 98 -12.66 12.40 13.02
C TYR A 98 -11.62 12.31 14.15
N LYS A 99 -12.07 12.38 15.40
CA LYS A 99 -11.28 12.06 16.58
C LYS A 99 -11.41 10.57 16.83
N ILE A 100 -10.31 9.84 16.74
CA ILE A 100 -10.24 8.40 16.98
C ILE A 100 -9.59 8.21 18.33
N GLU A 101 -10.36 7.77 19.32
CA GLU A 101 -9.92 7.49 20.70
C GLU A 101 -9.65 5.99 20.83
N PHE A 102 -8.55 5.63 21.47
CA PHE A 102 -8.12 4.24 21.60
C PHE A 102 -7.54 3.96 23.00
N ASN A 103 -7.33 2.69 23.30
CA ASN A 103 -6.58 2.26 24.49
C ASN A 103 -5.12 2.68 24.37
N SER A 104 -4.35 2.56 25.46
CA SER A 104 -2.91 2.85 25.42
C SER A 104 -2.26 2.11 24.27
N LEU A 105 -1.32 2.77 23.58
CA LEU A 105 -0.59 2.17 22.48
C LEU A 105 0.28 1.01 22.97
N ILE A 106 0.25 -0.06 22.22
CA ILE A 106 1.04 -1.27 22.41
C ILE A 106 2.20 -1.23 21.42
N GLU A 107 3.41 -1.44 21.92
CA GLU A 107 4.59 -1.56 21.08
C GLU A 107 4.70 -2.98 20.52
N LEU A 108 4.97 -3.10 19.21
CA LEU A 108 5.23 -4.39 18.58
C LEU A 108 6.60 -4.93 19.02
N PRO A 109 6.74 -6.25 19.24
CA PRO A 109 8.03 -6.87 19.55
C PRO A 109 9.09 -6.63 18.47
N ALA A 110 8.67 -6.57 17.20
CA ALA A 110 9.47 -6.18 16.06
C ALA A 110 8.66 -5.22 15.17
N PRO A 111 9.27 -4.16 14.63
CA PRO A 111 8.56 -3.24 13.75
C PRO A 111 8.24 -3.89 12.39
N ILE A 112 7.10 -3.53 11.81
CA ILE A 112 6.79 -3.84 10.43
C ILE A 112 7.49 -2.79 9.57
N ILE A 113 8.48 -3.17 8.80
CA ILE A 113 9.35 -2.25 8.06
C ILE A 113 8.89 -2.05 6.62
N SER A 114 9.21 -0.88 6.05
CA SER A 114 9.12 -0.61 4.63
C SER A 114 10.53 -0.55 4.06
N ASN A 115 10.88 -1.46 3.15
CA ASN A 115 12.21 -1.50 2.54
C ASN A 115 12.48 -0.24 1.69
N ARG A 116 11.42 0.34 1.11
CA ARG A 116 11.48 1.60 0.37
C ARG A 116 10.75 2.71 1.08
N PRO A 117 11.28 3.95 1.07
CA PRO A 117 10.49 5.13 1.39
C PRO A 117 9.29 5.20 0.44
N ARG A 118 8.09 5.26 0.98
CA ARG A 118 6.89 5.32 0.16
C ARG A 118 5.90 6.36 0.68
N ARG A 119 5.16 6.93 -0.23
CA ARG A 119 4.00 7.76 0.12
C ARG A 119 2.85 6.82 0.41
N LEU A 120 2.24 6.99 1.57
CA LEU A 120 0.97 6.36 1.90
C LEU A 120 0.19 7.30 2.80
N LEU A 121 -1.13 7.26 2.73
CA LEU A 121 -2.01 7.95 3.66
C LEU A 121 -2.58 6.94 4.66
N PHE A 122 -3.14 5.87 4.14
CA PHE A 122 -3.80 4.82 4.91
C PHE A 122 -3.59 3.46 4.27
N ILE A 123 -3.45 2.43 5.13
CA ILE A 123 -3.60 1.04 4.72
C ILE A 123 -4.77 0.46 5.52
N SER A 124 -5.87 0.16 4.82
CA SER A 124 -7.01 -0.55 5.42
C SER A 124 -6.75 -2.04 5.32
N THR A 125 -6.60 -2.71 6.46
CA THR A 125 -6.24 -4.12 6.55
C THR A 125 -7.11 -4.87 7.56
N THR A 126 -6.78 -6.13 7.83
CA THR A 126 -7.41 -6.95 8.87
C THR A 126 -6.44 -7.17 10.01
N PHE A 127 -6.94 -7.50 11.21
CA PHE A 127 -6.09 -7.83 12.35
C PHE A 127 -5.16 -9.02 12.04
N GLY A 128 -5.65 -10.02 11.30
CA GLY A 128 -4.83 -11.18 10.92
C GLY A 128 -3.65 -10.83 10.00
N HIS A 129 -3.83 -9.93 9.02
CA HIS A 129 -2.73 -9.43 8.20
C HIS A 129 -1.73 -8.66 9.04
N PHE A 130 -2.21 -7.79 9.92
CA PHE A 130 -1.34 -6.99 10.78
C PHE A 130 -0.48 -7.87 11.71
N GLN A 131 -1.06 -8.87 12.35
CA GLN A 131 -0.33 -9.78 13.25
C GLN A 131 0.77 -10.59 12.56
N ASN A 132 0.57 -10.94 11.28
CA ASN A 132 1.50 -11.77 10.51
C ASN A 132 2.44 -10.96 9.61
N ALA A 133 2.28 -9.64 9.57
CA ALA A 133 3.09 -8.78 8.71
C ALA A 133 4.51 -8.64 9.24
N LYS A 134 5.49 -8.86 8.37
CA LYS A 134 6.92 -8.56 8.61
C LYS A 134 7.35 -7.33 7.82
N ASN A 135 6.70 -7.08 6.70
CA ASN A 135 6.96 -5.96 5.82
C ASN A 135 5.66 -5.18 5.55
N ILE A 136 5.78 -3.91 5.19
CA ILE A 136 4.63 -3.04 4.90
C ILE A 136 3.73 -3.62 3.79
N ASN A 137 4.32 -4.37 2.85
CA ASN A 137 3.59 -5.02 1.76
C ASN A 137 2.65 -6.13 2.24
N ASP A 138 2.91 -6.75 3.38
CA ASP A 138 2.06 -7.78 3.97
C ASP A 138 0.78 -7.19 4.59
N LEU A 139 0.75 -5.88 4.84
CA LEU A 139 -0.43 -5.19 5.37
C LEU A 139 -1.52 -4.97 4.32
N PHE A 140 -1.16 -4.92 3.04
CA PHE A 140 -2.15 -4.72 1.99
C PHE A 140 -2.99 -5.98 1.81
N TYR A 141 -4.29 -5.75 1.68
CA TYR A 141 -5.28 -6.78 1.40
C TYR A 141 -5.98 -6.44 0.08
N GLY A 142 -5.55 -7.07 -0.99
CA GLY A 142 -6.05 -6.86 -2.34
C GLY A 142 -7.28 -7.70 -2.70
N SER A 143 -7.57 -7.80 -3.98
CA SER A 143 -8.50 -8.78 -4.54
C SER A 143 -7.96 -10.20 -4.39
N PRO A 144 -8.80 -11.25 -4.49
CA PRO A 144 -8.32 -12.63 -4.41
C PRO A 144 -7.19 -12.93 -5.40
N ILE A 145 -7.25 -12.42 -6.63
CA ILE A 145 -6.21 -12.64 -7.65
C ILE A 145 -4.92 -11.89 -7.33
N GLU A 146 -4.99 -10.69 -6.75
CA GLU A 146 -3.81 -9.99 -6.27
C GLU A 146 -3.14 -10.76 -5.11
N GLU A 147 -3.91 -11.36 -4.21
CA GLU A 147 -3.35 -12.19 -3.12
C GLU A 147 -2.72 -13.49 -3.66
N GLU A 148 -3.34 -14.13 -4.65
CA GLU A 148 -2.77 -15.30 -5.33
C GLU A 148 -1.45 -14.94 -6.03
N PHE A 149 -1.43 -13.84 -6.78
CA PHE A 149 -0.23 -13.35 -7.46
C PHE A 149 0.87 -12.94 -6.47
N TRP A 150 0.51 -12.23 -5.37
CA TRP A 150 1.46 -11.86 -4.31
C TRP A 150 2.17 -13.07 -3.70
N LYS A 151 1.45 -14.15 -3.44
CA LYS A 151 2.05 -15.40 -2.95
C LYS A 151 3.03 -15.97 -3.95
N ALA A 152 2.68 -15.97 -5.23
CA ALA A 152 3.49 -16.52 -6.29
C ALA A 152 4.81 -15.73 -6.49
N ILE A 153 4.75 -14.39 -6.54
CA ILE A 153 5.98 -13.57 -6.69
C ILE A 153 6.87 -13.66 -5.45
N LYS A 154 6.29 -13.78 -4.24
CA LYS A 154 7.09 -14.02 -3.03
C LYS A 154 7.79 -15.38 -3.06
N PHE A 155 7.11 -16.43 -3.50
CA PHE A 155 7.70 -17.76 -3.65
C PHE A 155 8.91 -17.77 -4.58
N GLU A 156 8.84 -16.98 -5.66
CA GLU A 156 9.93 -16.79 -6.62
C GLU A 156 10.99 -15.76 -6.17
N ASN A 157 10.86 -15.23 -4.95
CA ASN A 157 11.71 -14.17 -4.40
C ASN A 157 11.77 -12.93 -5.30
N ILE A 158 10.70 -12.59 -6.00
CA ILE A 158 10.59 -11.35 -6.76
C ILE A 158 10.20 -10.22 -5.80
N GLU A 159 11.08 -9.24 -5.62
CA GLU A 159 10.82 -8.07 -4.79
C GLU A 159 9.87 -7.12 -5.51
N ALA A 160 8.72 -6.86 -4.91
CA ALA A 160 7.73 -5.92 -5.42
C ALA A 160 7.10 -5.11 -4.29
N GLU A 161 6.70 -3.88 -4.61
CA GLU A 161 5.91 -3.04 -3.72
C GLU A 161 4.43 -3.12 -4.10
N ARG A 162 3.56 -3.45 -3.14
CA ARG A 162 2.11 -3.52 -3.34
C ARG A 162 1.46 -2.16 -3.21
N GLN A 163 0.42 -1.90 -4.01
CA GLN A 163 -0.37 -0.67 -3.96
C GLN A 163 0.53 0.58 -3.89
N TYR A 164 1.54 0.59 -4.78
CA TYR A 164 2.54 1.65 -4.79
C TYR A 164 1.97 2.94 -5.36
N LEU A 165 2.05 4.03 -4.58
CA LEU A 165 1.48 5.31 -4.95
C LEU A 165 2.47 6.14 -5.78
N ILE A 166 2.08 6.44 -7.01
CA ILE A 166 2.72 7.44 -7.86
C ILE A 166 1.90 8.72 -7.78
N ASN A 167 2.57 9.82 -7.44
CA ASN A 167 1.98 11.15 -7.44
C ASN A 167 2.56 11.95 -8.60
N THR A 168 1.69 12.40 -9.49
CA THR A 168 2.00 13.41 -10.49
C THR A 168 1.37 14.73 -10.07
N ASP A 169 1.72 15.83 -10.72
CA ASP A 169 1.15 17.15 -10.40
C ASP A 169 -0.37 17.18 -10.52
N GLU A 170 -0.93 16.33 -11.38
CA GLU A 170 -2.36 16.31 -11.64
C GLU A 170 -3.10 15.15 -10.96
N LYS A 171 -2.47 13.98 -10.77
CA LYS A 171 -3.16 12.73 -10.40
C LYS A 171 -2.35 11.82 -9.50
N LEU A 172 -3.09 11.02 -8.73
CA LEU A 172 -2.54 9.92 -7.93
C LEU A 172 -2.87 8.59 -8.61
N PHE A 173 -1.86 7.74 -8.78
CA PHE A 173 -2.01 6.40 -9.33
C PHE A 173 -1.55 5.36 -8.31
N TYR A 174 -2.38 4.35 -8.07
CA TYR A 174 -1.97 3.16 -7.33
C TYR A 174 -1.63 2.06 -8.33
N LEU A 175 -0.45 1.48 -8.16
CA LEU A 175 0.01 0.32 -8.91
C LEU A 175 -0.22 -0.91 -8.06
N ASP A 176 -0.87 -1.95 -8.60
CA ASP A 176 -1.11 -3.18 -7.81
C ASP A 176 0.22 -3.75 -7.33
N PHE A 177 1.20 -3.87 -8.25
CA PHE A 177 2.57 -4.24 -7.92
C PHE A 177 3.57 -3.40 -8.71
N ALA A 178 4.54 -2.81 -8.02
CA ALA A 178 5.64 -2.07 -8.60
C ALA A 178 6.95 -2.84 -8.41
N ILE A 179 7.64 -3.15 -9.50
CA ILE A 179 8.96 -3.78 -9.50
C ILE A 179 9.98 -2.75 -10.00
N PHE A 180 11.05 -2.58 -9.24
CA PHE A 180 12.09 -1.62 -9.55
C PHE A 180 13.27 -2.33 -10.21
N CYS A 181 13.61 -1.91 -11.43
CA CYS A 181 14.70 -2.44 -12.20
C CYS A 181 15.70 -1.32 -12.56
N LYS A 182 16.89 -1.70 -13.02
CA LYS A 182 17.97 -0.79 -13.31
C LYS A 182 17.63 0.24 -14.39
N GLU A 183 17.01 -0.19 -15.48
CA GLU A 183 16.78 0.66 -16.65
C GLU A 183 15.35 1.19 -16.71
N ARG A 184 14.37 0.34 -16.34
CA ARG A 184 12.96 0.70 -16.44
C ARG A 184 12.13 -0.07 -15.43
N ASN A 185 11.29 0.62 -14.66
CA ASN A 185 10.43 -0.01 -13.67
C ASN A 185 9.23 -0.72 -14.31
N ILE A 186 8.68 -1.71 -13.61
CA ILE A 186 7.54 -2.50 -14.10
C ILE A 186 6.35 -2.26 -13.17
N ASN A 187 5.21 -1.89 -13.75
CA ASN A 187 3.91 -1.91 -13.14
C ASN A 187 3.19 -3.19 -13.54
N ILE A 188 2.82 -4.04 -12.59
CA ILE A 188 1.98 -5.20 -12.84
C ILE A 188 0.58 -4.90 -12.33
N GLU A 189 -0.42 -5.13 -13.17
CA GLU A 189 -1.84 -4.99 -12.88
C GLU A 189 -2.54 -6.34 -13.00
N CYS A 190 -3.33 -6.70 -11.98
CA CYS A 190 -4.12 -7.91 -11.94
C CYS A 190 -5.55 -7.59 -12.35
N ASP A 191 -5.86 -7.81 -13.63
CA ASP A 191 -7.16 -7.51 -14.20
C ASP A 191 -8.16 -8.66 -13.91
N GLY A 192 -9.13 -8.40 -13.03
CA GLY A 192 -10.24 -9.33 -12.77
C GLY A 192 -11.22 -9.40 -13.94
N ASP A 193 -12.05 -10.46 -13.99
CA ASP A 193 -12.98 -10.78 -15.10
C ASP A 193 -14.11 -9.73 -15.32
N ARG A 194 -14.12 -8.62 -14.58
CA ARG A 194 -15.15 -7.58 -14.68
C ARG A 194 -14.80 -6.49 -15.68
N PHE A 195 -14.57 -6.85 -16.93
CA PHE A 195 -14.44 -5.86 -18.00
C PHE A 195 -15.81 -5.45 -18.54
N HIS A 196 -16.48 -4.53 -17.89
CA HIS A 196 -17.47 -3.67 -18.57
C HIS A 196 -16.72 -2.41 -19.03
N LEU A 197 -16.15 -2.50 -20.22
CA LEU A 197 -15.46 -1.38 -20.87
C LEU A 197 -16.51 -0.37 -21.37
N SER A 198 -16.81 0.65 -20.56
CA SER A 198 -17.39 1.86 -21.13
C SER A 198 -16.29 2.63 -21.89
N GLU A 199 -16.63 3.32 -23.00
CA GLU A 199 -15.67 4.14 -23.77
C GLU A 199 -14.90 5.13 -22.88
N ILE A 200 -15.55 5.65 -21.84
CA ILE A 200 -14.94 6.56 -20.86
C ILE A 200 -13.82 5.87 -20.08
N ASN A 201 -13.99 4.62 -19.70
CA ASN A 201 -12.98 3.85 -18.99
C ASN A 201 -11.78 3.54 -19.89
N VAL A 202 -12.01 3.18 -21.15
CA VAL A 202 -10.95 2.96 -22.13
C VAL A 202 -10.08 4.20 -22.31
N LYS A 203 -10.70 5.39 -22.44
CA LYS A 203 -9.97 6.65 -22.58
C LYS A 203 -9.14 6.97 -21.32
N ARG A 204 -9.70 6.75 -20.13
CA ARG A 204 -8.98 6.93 -18.86
C ARG A 204 -7.79 5.99 -18.73
N ASP A 205 -7.96 4.72 -19.09
CA ASP A 205 -6.89 3.72 -19.04
C ASP A 205 -5.76 4.03 -20.02
N LYS A 206 -6.08 4.42 -21.25
CA LYS A 206 -5.08 4.87 -22.22
C LYS A 206 -4.29 6.07 -21.70
N ASN A 207 -4.96 7.08 -21.13
CA ASN A 207 -4.29 8.24 -20.57
C ASN A 207 -3.38 7.85 -19.37
N ARG A 208 -3.87 6.99 -18.47
CA ARG A 208 -3.08 6.45 -17.36
C ARG A 208 -1.82 5.75 -17.85
N ASN A 209 -1.96 4.87 -18.84
CA ASN A 209 -0.84 4.14 -19.43
C ASN A 209 0.19 5.08 -20.06
N ASN A 210 -0.25 6.10 -20.79
CA ASN A 210 0.64 7.09 -21.40
C ASN A 210 1.44 7.86 -20.34
N ILE A 211 0.78 8.29 -19.25
CA ILE A 211 1.44 8.99 -18.14
C ILE A 211 2.45 8.07 -17.46
N LEU A 212 2.08 6.83 -17.12
CA LEU A 212 2.98 5.88 -16.48
C LEU A 212 4.19 5.57 -17.38
N SER A 213 3.96 5.37 -18.68
CA SER A 213 5.03 5.10 -19.65
C SER A 213 5.99 6.28 -19.78
N SER A 214 5.50 7.53 -19.78
CA SER A 214 6.34 8.73 -19.81
C SER A 214 7.18 8.92 -18.54
N LEU A 215 6.73 8.33 -17.43
CA LEU A 215 7.47 8.29 -16.15
C LEU A 215 8.43 7.09 -16.05
N GLY A 216 8.66 6.36 -17.13
CA GLY A 216 9.61 5.26 -17.18
C GLY A 216 9.03 3.92 -16.67
N TRP A 217 7.71 3.76 -16.61
CA TRP A 217 7.06 2.51 -16.23
C TRP A 217 6.68 1.68 -17.45
N SER A 218 7.02 0.40 -17.42
CA SER A 218 6.46 -0.63 -18.30
C SER A 218 5.25 -1.25 -17.64
N ILE A 219 4.19 -1.53 -18.37
CA ILE A 219 2.94 -2.05 -17.82
C ILE A 219 2.74 -3.48 -18.29
N LEU A 220 2.63 -4.41 -17.36
CA LEU A 220 2.22 -5.79 -17.59
C LEU A 220 0.83 -5.99 -16.98
N ARG A 221 -0.09 -6.57 -17.74
CA ARG A 221 -1.45 -6.87 -17.29
C ARG A 221 -1.69 -8.36 -17.39
N PHE A 222 -2.20 -8.93 -16.30
CA PHE A 222 -2.50 -10.35 -16.22
C PHE A 222 -3.94 -10.57 -15.80
N THR A 223 -4.63 -11.41 -16.54
CA THR A 223 -6.02 -11.79 -16.28
C THR A 223 -6.12 -12.79 -15.15
N THR A 224 -7.35 -13.05 -14.69
CA THR A 224 -7.64 -14.13 -13.72
C THR A 224 -7.13 -15.48 -14.25
N GLU A 225 -7.27 -15.74 -15.55
CA GLU A 225 -6.82 -16.99 -16.16
C GLU A 225 -5.29 -17.12 -16.16
N ASP A 226 -4.57 -16.05 -16.48
CA ASP A 226 -3.11 -16.02 -16.43
C ASP A 226 -2.58 -16.36 -15.04
N ILE A 227 -3.22 -15.81 -14.01
CA ILE A 227 -2.78 -15.98 -12.61
C ILE A 227 -3.17 -17.37 -12.08
N ARG A 228 -4.37 -17.87 -12.37
CA ARG A 228 -4.87 -19.12 -11.78
C ARG A 228 -4.47 -20.37 -12.54
N LYS A 229 -4.44 -20.30 -13.88
CA LYS A 229 -4.17 -21.47 -14.73
C LYS A 229 -2.75 -21.47 -15.30
N ASN A 230 -2.16 -20.30 -15.50
CA ASN A 230 -0.90 -20.14 -16.22
C ASN A 230 0.19 -19.43 -15.38
N ILE A 231 0.16 -19.55 -14.04
CA ILE A 231 1.02 -18.77 -13.15
C ILE A 231 2.53 -18.90 -13.48
N HIS A 232 3.00 -20.11 -13.82
CA HIS A 232 4.41 -20.32 -14.19
C HIS A 232 4.81 -19.54 -15.44
N LYS A 233 3.95 -19.55 -16.48
CA LYS A 233 4.16 -18.78 -17.69
C LYS A 233 4.14 -17.29 -17.41
N THR A 234 3.17 -16.85 -16.60
CA THR A 234 3.04 -15.45 -16.16
C THR A 234 4.29 -14.97 -15.43
N LEU A 235 4.81 -15.77 -14.49
CA LEU A 235 6.05 -15.45 -13.78
C LEU A 235 7.28 -15.48 -14.68
N GLY A 236 7.30 -16.36 -15.70
CA GLY A 236 8.29 -16.37 -16.74
C GLY A 236 8.38 -15.03 -17.46
N TYR A 237 7.25 -14.48 -17.92
CA TYR A 237 7.19 -13.15 -18.55
C TYR A 237 7.71 -12.04 -17.62
N VAL A 238 7.35 -12.10 -16.33
CA VAL A 238 7.83 -11.12 -15.36
C VAL A 238 9.35 -11.19 -15.21
N LYS A 239 9.92 -12.40 -15.05
CA LYS A 239 11.37 -12.63 -14.90
C LYS A 239 12.15 -12.18 -16.15
N GLU A 240 11.65 -12.53 -17.32
CA GLU A 240 12.25 -12.11 -18.60
C GLU A 240 12.24 -10.59 -18.73
N THR A 241 11.11 -9.94 -18.40
CA THR A 241 11.01 -8.48 -18.44
C THR A 241 11.96 -7.82 -17.44
N ILE A 242 12.11 -8.37 -16.22
CA ILE A 242 13.08 -7.91 -15.24
C ILE A 242 14.51 -8.02 -15.80
N ASN A 243 14.88 -9.16 -16.39
CA ASN A 243 16.20 -9.35 -16.98
C ASN A 243 16.46 -8.36 -18.12
N ARG A 244 15.47 -8.15 -19.00
CA ARG A 244 15.53 -7.18 -20.10
C ARG A 244 15.75 -5.75 -19.63
N TYR A 245 15.24 -5.39 -18.43
CA TYR A 245 15.41 -4.07 -17.85
C TYR A 245 16.58 -3.96 -16.88
N GLY A 246 17.58 -4.82 -17.03
CA GLY A 246 18.84 -4.74 -16.31
C GLY A 246 18.82 -5.34 -14.91
N GLY A 247 17.86 -6.24 -14.63
CA GLY A 247 17.72 -6.91 -13.34
C GLY A 247 16.92 -6.14 -12.31
N ILE A 248 16.42 -6.86 -11.29
CA ILE A 248 15.66 -6.29 -10.17
C ILE A 248 16.60 -5.65 -9.15
N GLU A 249 16.27 -4.46 -8.68
CA GLU A 249 17.05 -3.75 -7.67
C GLU A 249 16.98 -4.43 -6.30
N ILE A 250 18.13 -4.74 -5.73
CA ILE A 250 18.29 -5.21 -4.35
C ILE A 250 18.65 -4.01 -3.47
N ILE A 251 17.70 -3.57 -2.63
CA ILE A 251 17.83 -2.33 -1.85
C ILE A 251 18.96 -2.45 -0.83
N SER A 252 19.13 -3.62 -0.15
CA SER A 252 20.14 -3.83 0.87
C SER A 252 21.56 -3.58 0.36
N ASP A 253 21.83 -4.01 -0.86
CA ASP A 253 23.19 -4.09 -1.42
C ASP A 253 23.41 -3.02 -2.49
N LYS A 254 22.37 -2.30 -2.91
CA LYS A 254 22.36 -1.37 -4.05
C LYS A 254 22.87 -2.02 -5.34
N THR A 255 22.53 -3.29 -5.52
CA THR A 255 22.89 -4.13 -6.67
C THR A 255 21.65 -4.53 -7.46
N TYR A 256 21.86 -5.28 -8.54
CA TYR A 256 20.77 -5.79 -9.38
C TYR A 256 20.91 -7.31 -9.53
N ARG A 257 19.77 -8.01 -9.40
CA ARG A 257 19.71 -9.46 -9.55
C ARG A 257 18.98 -9.81 -10.83
N TYR A 258 19.53 -10.80 -11.54
CA TYR A 258 18.92 -11.41 -12.71
C TYR A 258 18.37 -12.78 -12.36
N PHE A 259 17.31 -13.19 -13.05
CA PHE A 259 16.77 -14.54 -12.95
C PHE A 259 17.42 -15.41 -14.01
N LYS A 260 17.74 -16.66 -13.65
CA LYS A 260 18.22 -17.64 -14.63
C LYS A 260 17.09 -17.94 -15.62
N GLU A 261 17.45 -18.08 -16.90
CA GLU A 261 16.52 -18.58 -17.90
C GLU A 261 16.18 -20.03 -17.56
N ASP A 262 14.89 -20.35 -17.45
CA ASP A 262 14.44 -21.72 -17.33
C ASP A 262 14.60 -22.36 -18.71
N ASN A 263 15.57 -23.30 -18.87
CA ASN A 263 15.88 -23.97 -20.14
C ASN A 263 14.70 -24.74 -20.78
N ASN A 264 13.53 -24.72 -20.17
CA ASN A 264 12.28 -25.33 -20.66
C ASN A 264 11.26 -24.31 -21.17
N GLN A 265 11.57 -23.02 -21.25
CA GLN A 265 10.67 -22.04 -21.85
C GLN A 265 10.84 -22.03 -23.36
N ILE A 266 9.75 -22.35 -24.05
CA ILE A 266 9.61 -22.14 -25.50
C ILE A 266 9.83 -20.66 -25.77
N ASN A 267 10.87 -20.32 -26.55
CA ASN A 267 11.10 -18.94 -26.98
C ASN A 267 9.83 -18.39 -27.65
N LEU A 268 9.27 -17.35 -27.06
CA LEU A 268 8.01 -16.73 -27.51
C LEU A 268 8.13 -15.95 -28.82
N PHE A 269 9.33 -15.89 -29.40
CA PHE A 269 9.64 -15.17 -30.65
C PHE A 269 9.92 -16.09 -31.84
N ASP A 270 9.68 -17.39 -31.67
CA ASP A 270 9.82 -18.39 -32.78
C ASP A 270 8.51 -18.61 -33.56
N TYR A 271 7.68 -17.52 -33.70
CA TYR A 271 6.52 -17.52 -34.61
C TYR A 271 6.53 -16.31 -35.53
#